data_6e0641eed542990b6300a1d7042df46c
#
_entry.id   6e0641eed542990b6300a1d7042df46c
#
_cell.length_a   1.000
_cell.length_b   1.000
_cell.length_c   1.000
_cell.angle_alpha   90.00
_cell.angle_beta   90.00
_cell.angle_gamma   90.00
#
_symmetry.space_group_name_H-M   'P 1'
#
loop_
_entity.id
_entity.type
_entity.pdbx_description
1 polymer ?
#
loop_
_entity_poly.entity_id
_entity_poly.type
_entity_poly.pdbx_seq_one_letter_code
_entity_poly.pdbx_strand_id
1 'polypeptide(L)'
;RRIFLMIKSGKPIDMVIDQLMGLLDEGDIIIDGGNSYFKDTIRRSNYLEDKKINYLGVGISGGEEGARFGPAIMPSGNKEAYGHVKDIFEDISAKAYGEACCKYISTGGSGHYVKMVHNGIEYGDMQLISEAYMLLRDIGGMDNSQIQEVFEAWNKTELESYLIEITANILKVKEADGSYLVDKILDKSAQKGTGKWTNLEAIDLGVDVSVITAALNARYMSGLKDERVKLSTIIGENKAEFAGKKDLLDLMGLNKEDLVDLVKKSLYASKIVSYAQGFKLLSVAEKEYGWDLNFADIAKIFRGGCIIRARFLNDISAAFDQDKDVENLLMTDFFAKEINDRLADLRKLVAIGAMGGIPITAMSAALAYVDTYRSSRLGANIIQAQRDYFGAHTFERVDVDGVFHHDWIDEDEK
;
A
#
# COMPACT_ATOMS: atom_id res chain seq x y z
N ARG A 1 -22.21 -25.11 -15.35
CA ARG A 1 -20.84 -24.84 -15.90
C ARG A 1 -20.09 -23.95 -14.93
N ARG A 2 -18.74 -23.89 -15.07
CA ARG A 2 -17.84 -23.00 -14.34
C ARG A 2 -16.94 -22.33 -15.36
N ILE A 3 -17.07 -21.01 -15.53
CA ILE A 3 -16.39 -20.25 -16.58
C ILE A 3 -15.47 -19.24 -15.92
N PHE A 4 -14.16 -19.38 -16.15
CA PHE A 4 -13.13 -18.54 -15.57
C PHE A 4 -12.65 -17.50 -16.58
N LEU A 5 -12.81 -16.20 -16.24
CA LEU A 5 -12.45 -15.08 -17.08
C LEU A 5 -11.11 -14.47 -16.59
N MET A 6 -10.06 -14.63 -17.39
CA MET A 6 -8.74 -14.02 -17.18
C MET A 6 -8.46 -13.05 -18.32
N ILE A 7 -9.26 -11.97 -18.38
CA ILE A 7 -9.21 -10.98 -19.45
C ILE A 7 -9.05 -9.56 -18.89
N LYS A 8 -8.88 -8.58 -19.76
CA LYS A 8 -8.79 -7.17 -19.37
C LYS A 8 -10.06 -6.74 -18.63
N SER A 9 -9.90 -6.11 -17.48
CA SER A 9 -11.00 -5.59 -16.66
C SER A 9 -11.80 -4.47 -17.34
N GLY A 10 -12.96 -4.16 -16.80
CA GLY A 10 -13.88 -3.14 -17.31
C GLY A 10 -14.80 -3.66 -18.42
N LYS A 11 -15.08 -2.86 -19.40
CA LYS A 11 -16.04 -3.16 -20.49
C LYS A 11 -15.86 -4.54 -21.19
N PRO A 12 -14.62 -5.06 -21.40
CA PRO A 12 -14.45 -6.40 -21.97
C PRO A 12 -15.12 -7.52 -21.16
N ILE A 13 -15.15 -7.44 -19.83
CA ILE A 13 -15.85 -8.41 -18.98
C ILE A 13 -17.35 -8.35 -19.25
N ASP A 14 -17.95 -7.14 -19.32
CA ASP A 14 -19.37 -6.96 -19.59
C ASP A 14 -19.75 -7.57 -20.96
N MET A 15 -18.93 -7.31 -22.00
CA MET A 15 -19.15 -7.86 -23.34
C MET A 15 -19.11 -9.40 -23.36
N VAL A 16 -18.21 -10.01 -22.61
CA VAL A 16 -18.13 -11.49 -22.53
C VAL A 16 -19.32 -12.04 -21.76
N ILE A 17 -19.73 -11.40 -20.67
CA ILE A 17 -20.94 -11.78 -19.92
C ILE A 17 -22.14 -11.76 -20.86
N ASP A 18 -22.34 -10.69 -21.64
CA ASP A 18 -23.47 -10.56 -22.59
C ASP A 18 -23.46 -11.68 -23.64
N GLN A 19 -22.28 -12.06 -24.17
CA GLN A 19 -22.14 -13.16 -25.12
C GLN A 19 -22.45 -14.52 -24.50
N LEU A 20 -22.16 -14.72 -23.22
CA LEU A 20 -22.40 -15.97 -22.50
C LEU A 20 -23.87 -16.15 -22.12
N MET A 21 -24.65 -15.07 -21.95
CA MET A 21 -26.02 -15.13 -21.43
C MET A 21 -26.96 -16.09 -22.19
N GLY A 22 -26.79 -16.23 -23.51
CA GLY A 22 -27.57 -17.17 -24.32
C GLY A 22 -27.10 -18.63 -24.25
N LEU A 23 -26.00 -18.89 -23.54
CA LEU A 23 -25.35 -20.20 -23.45
C LEU A 23 -25.33 -20.77 -22.01
N LEU A 24 -25.75 -19.97 -21.03
CA LEU A 24 -25.73 -20.35 -19.61
C LEU A 24 -27.09 -20.84 -19.14
N ASP A 25 -27.04 -21.80 -18.22
CA ASP A 25 -28.21 -22.31 -17.53
C ASP A 25 -28.22 -21.80 -16.07
N GLU A 26 -29.39 -21.83 -15.42
CA GLU A 26 -29.55 -21.52 -14.01
C GLU A 26 -28.57 -22.32 -13.14
N GLY A 27 -27.87 -21.66 -12.22
CA GLY A 27 -26.86 -22.27 -11.35
C GLY A 27 -25.45 -22.32 -11.93
N ASP A 28 -25.24 -21.95 -13.22
CA ASP A 28 -23.90 -21.80 -13.78
C ASP A 28 -23.11 -20.71 -13.04
N ILE A 29 -21.79 -20.79 -13.07
CA ILE A 29 -20.89 -19.90 -12.33
C ILE A 29 -19.95 -19.17 -13.30
N ILE A 30 -19.97 -17.84 -13.28
CA ILE A 30 -18.95 -16.99 -13.91
C ILE A 30 -17.96 -16.57 -12.83
N ILE A 31 -16.67 -16.70 -13.11
CA ILE A 31 -15.57 -16.37 -12.21
C ILE A 31 -14.72 -15.31 -12.87
N ASP A 32 -14.73 -14.10 -12.34
CA ASP A 32 -13.89 -12.98 -12.79
C ASP A 32 -12.59 -12.97 -12.01
N GLY A 33 -11.50 -13.45 -12.62
CA GLY A 33 -10.15 -13.46 -12.07
C GLY A 33 -9.28 -12.29 -12.52
N GLY A 34 -9.85 -11.32 -13.25
CA GLY A 34 -9.15 -10.11 -13.67
C GLY A 34 -8.89 -9.13 -12.51
N ASN A 35 -8.12 -8.08 -12.77
CA ASN A 35 -7.99 -6.95 -11.82
C ASN A 35 -9.19 -6.02 -11.98
N SER A 36 -10.40 -6.52 -11.72
CA SER A 36 -11.63 -5.77 -11.88
C SER A 36 -11.85 -4.76 -10.75
N TYR A 37 -12.48 -3.63 -11.09
CA TYR A 37 -12.91 -2.68 -10.08
C TYR A 37 -14.07 -3.26 -9.27
N PHE A 38 -13.95 -3.26 -7.96
CA PHE A 38 -14.89 -3.96 -7.09
C PHE A 38 -16.35 -3.48 -7.22
N LYS A 39 -16.60 -2.18 -7.52
CA LYS A 39 -17.95 -1.64 -7.78
C LYS A 39 -18.57 -2.23 -9.05
N ASP A 40 -17.74 -2.48 -10.08
CA ASP A 40 -18.20 -3.22 -11.27
C ASP A 40 -18.53 -4.68 -10.94
N THR A 41 -17.76 -5.29 -10.05
CA THR A 41 -18.01 -6.67 -9.58
C THR A 41 -19.34 -6.77 -8.86
N ILE A 42 -19.64 -5.82 -7.97
CA ILE A 42 -20.94 -5.74 -7.28
C ILE A 42 -22.07 -5.58 -8.30
N ARG A 43 -21.93 -4.65 -9.24
CA ARG A 43 -22.92 -4.40 -10.30
C ARG A 43 -23.19 -5.65 -11.13
N ARG A 44 -22.14 -6.38 -11.54
CA ARG A 44 -22.24 -7.62 -12.32
C ARG A 44 -22.87 -8.74 -11.51
N SER A 45 -22.51 -8.87 -10.25
CA SER A 45 -23.10 -9.85 -9.33
C SER A 45 -24.62 -9.67 -9.24
N ASN A 46 -25.10 -8.44 -8.98
CA ASN A 46 -26.52 -8.12 -8.88
C ASN A 46 -27.25 -8.40 -10.21
N TYR A 47 -26.67 -7.99 -11.34
CA TYR A 47 -27.25 -8.24 -12.68
C TYR A 47 -27.41 -9.74 -12.97
N LEU A 48 -26.47 -10.58 -12.57
CA LEU A 48 -26.48 -12.02 -12.82
C LEU A 48 -27.34 -12.78 -11.82
N GLU A 49 -27.47 -12.28 -10.58
CA GLU A 49 -28.34 -12.85 -9.56
C GLU A 49 -29.80 -12.84 -10.02
N ASP A 50 -30.30 -11.75 -10.63
CA ASP A 50 -31.64 -11.66 -11.24
C ASP A 50 -31.88 -12.73 -12.30
N LYS A 51 -30.82 -13.28 -12.88
CA LYS A 51 -30.83 -14.33 -13.92
C LYS A 51 -30.50 -15.70 -13.37
N LYS A 52 -30.33 -15.82 -12.06
CA LYS A 52 -29.96 -17.04 -11.32
C LYS A 52 -28.61 -17.64 -11.78
N ILE A 53 -27.70 -16.78 -12.27
CA ILE A 53 -26.31 -17.13 -12.60
C ILE A 53 -25.44 -16.64 -11.46
N ASN A 54 -24.57 -17.51 -10.95
CA ASN A 54 -23.64 -17.16 -9.90
C ASN A 54 -22.45 -16.37 -10.45
N TYR A 55 -22.01 -15.36 -9.69
CA TYR A 55 -20.82 -14.60 -10.02
C TYR A 55 -19.84 -14.59 -8.85
N LEU A 56 -18.57 -14.91 -9.13
CA LEU A 56 -17.48 -14.84 -8.17
C LEU A 56 -16.48 -13.82 -8.65
N GLY A 57 -16.25 -12.77 -7.84
CA GLY A 57 -15.14 -11.84 -8.02
C GLY A 57 -13.90 -12.36 -7.31
N VAL A 58 -12.82 -12.61 -8.04
CA VAL A 58 -11.64 -13.28 -7.51
C VAL A 58 -10.40 -12.43 -7.73
N GLY A 59 -9.91 -11.79 -6.66
CA GLY A 59 -8.63 -11.12 -6.68
C GLY A 59 -7.49 -12.13 -6.80
N ILE A 60 -6.60 -11.94 -7.78
CA ILE A 60 -5.45 -12.82 -8.00
C ILE A 60 -4.17 -12.00 -7.98
N SER A 61 -3.16 -12.46 -7.26
CA SER A 61 -1.84 -11.84 -7.18
C SER A 61 -0.74 -12.84 -7.51
N GLY A 62 0.47 -12.35 -7.82
CA GLY A 62 1.65 -13.16 -8.05
C GLY A 62 2.33 -12.94 -9.42
N GLY A 63 1.72 -12.17 -10.30
CA GLY A 63 2.27 -11.86 -11.61
C GLY A 63 2.49 -13.13 -12.47
N GLU A 64 3.51 -13.09 -13.32
CA GLU A 64 3.87 -14.21 -14.20
C GLU A 64 4.38 -15.44 -13.42
N GLU A 65 5.16 -15.19 -12.37
CA GLU A 65 5.69 -16.25 -11.51
C GLU A 65 4.58 -16.94 -10.72
N GLY A 66 3.68 -16.16 -10.11
CA GLY A 66 2.50 -16.70 -9.41
C GLY A 66 1.59 -17.50 -10.34
N ALA A 67 1.43 -17.08 -11.61
CA ALA A 67 0.65 -17.83 -12.58
C ALA A 67 1.21 -19.25 -12.87
N ARG A 68 2.54 -19.42 -12.72
CA ARG A 68 3.22 -20.70 -12.96
C ARG A 68 3.33 -21.58 -11.73
N PHE A 69 3.56 -20.97 -10.57
CA PHE A 69 3.98 -21.70 -9.36
C PHE A 69 2.97 -21.61 -8.20
N GLY A 70 1.89 -20.88 -8.39
CA GLY A 70 0.80 -20.70 -7.44
C GLY A 70 0.62 -19.23 -7.04
N PRO A 71 -0.54 -18.65 -7.35
CA PRO A 71 -0.90 -17.28 -6.95
C PRO A 71 -1.50 -17.23 -5.55
N ALA A 72 -1.55 -16.03 -4.97
CA ALA A 72 -2.49 -15.71 -3.89
C ALA A 72 -3.88 -15.46 -4.49
N ILE A 73 -4.92 -16.08 -3.92
CA ILE A 73 -6.29 -16.06 -4.46
C ILE A 73 -7.26 -15.54 -3.40
N MET A 74 -8.05 -14.53 -3.76
CA MET A 74 -9.01 -13.81 -2.89
C MET A 74 -10.43 -13.93 -3.47
N PRO A 75 -11.09 -15.09 -3.34
CA PRO A 75 -12.42 -15.32 -3.88
C PRO A 75 -13.50 -14.63 -3.04
N SER A 76 -14.49 -14.06 -3.72
CA SER A 76 -15.67 -13.44 -3.11
C SER A 76 -16.93 -13.65 -3.95
N GLY A 77 -18.09 -13.35 -3.39
CA GLY A 77 -19.38 -13.47 -4.04
C GLY A 77 -20.28 -14.53 -3.36
N ASN A 78 -21.05 -15.29 -4.13
CA ASN A 78 -21.92 -16.30 -3.58
C ASN A 78 -21.12 -17.43 -2.91
N LYS A 79 -21.33 -17.64 -1.60
CA LYS A 79 -20.56 -18.60 -0.80
C LYS A 79 -20.83 -20.06 -1.19
N GLU A 80 -22.05 -20.38 -1.61
CA GLU A 80 -22.40 -21.73 -2.07
C GLU A 80 -21.70 -22.02 -3.41
N ALA A 81 -21.76 -21.07 -4.35
CA ALA A 81 -21.03 -21.16 -5.62
C ALA A 81 -19.51 -21.32 -5.43
N TYR A 82 -18.93 -20.59 -4.45
CA TYR A 82 -17.53 -20.77 -4.08
C TYR A 82 -17.24 -22.21 -3.64
N GLY A 83 -18.13 -22.84 -2.87
CA GLY A 83 -17.97 -24.24 -2.45
C GLY A 83 -17.72 -25.21 -3.60
N HIS A 84 -18.22 -24.93 -4.80
CA HIS A 84 -18.00 -25.75 -6.00
C HIS A 84 -16.63 -25.59 -6.66
N VAL A 85 -15.84 -24.59 -6.29
CA VAL A 85 -14.53 -24.28 -6.88
C VAL A 85 -13.42 -24.17 -5.84
N LYS A 86 -13.76 -24.26 -4.56
CA LYS A 86 -12.85 -24.11 -3.42
C LYS A 86 -11.62 -25.00 -3.57
N ASP A 87 -11.81 -26.29 -3.74
CA ASP A 87 -10.70 -27.25 -3.79
C ASP A 87 -9.75 -26.95 -4.96
N ILE A 88 -10.30 -26.54 -6.11
CA ILE A 88 -9.50 -26.12 -7.27
C ILE A 88 -8.64 -24.90 -6.92
N PHE A 89 -9.24 -23.89 -6.29
CA PHE A 89 -8.52 -22.67 -5.94
C PHE A 89 -7.48 -22.91 -4.86
N GLU A 90 -7.81 -23.70 -3.85
CA GLU A 90 -6.83 -24.09 -2.83
C GLU A 90 -5.68 -24.88 -3.46
N ASP A 91 -5.93 -25.82 -4.37
CA ASP A 91 -4.89 -26.64 -5.00
C ASP A 91 -3.92 -25.82 -5.85
N ILE A 92 -4.43 -24.90 -6.68
CA ILE A 92 -3.60 -24.07 -7.58
C ILE A 92 -2.94 -22.86 -6.89
N SER A 93 -3.37 -22.52 -5.67
CA SER A 93 -2.79 -21.41 -4.93
C SER A 93 -1.39 -21.71 -4.39
N ALA A 94 -0.60 -20.65 -4.14
CA ALA A 94 0.62 -20.78 -3.38
C ALA A 94 0.36 -21.43 -2.01
N LYS A 95 1.38 -22.11 -1.49
CA LYS A 95 1.38 -22.65 -0.14
C LYS A 95 2.41 -21.92 0.70
N ALA A 96 2.01 -21.45 1.88
CA ALA A 96 2.89 -20.83 2.84
C ALA A 96 2.63 -21.44 4.22
N TYR A 97 3.67 -21.87 4.90
CA TYR A 97 3.60 -22.52 6.22
C TYR A 97 2.62 -23.72 6.26
N GLY A 98 2.51 -24.47 5.15
CA GLY A 98 1.62 -25.63 5.01
C GLY A 98 0.15 -25.30 4.70
N GLU A 99 -0.20 -24.01 4.59
CA GLU A 99 -1.55 -23.55 4.28
C GLU A 99 -1.67 -22.98 2.87
N ALA A 100 -2.85 -23.11 2.25
CA ALA A 100 -3.15 -22.50 0.97
C ALA A 100 -3.28 -20.97 1.12
N CYS A 101 -2.62 -20.21 0.26
CA CYS A 101 -2.79 -18.76 0.14
C CYS A 101 -4.09 -18.43 -0.62
N CYS A 102 -5.18 -19.06 -0.22
CA CYS A 102 -6.52 -18.94 -0.76
C CYS A 102 -7.53 -19.08 0.38
N LYS A 103 -8.35 -18.06 0.59
CA LYS A 103 -9.46 -18.09 1.54
C LYS A 103 -10.62 -17.28 0.96
N TYR A 104 -11.86 -17.74 1.19
CA TYR A 104 -13.04 -16.95 0.88
C TYR A 104 -13.05 -15.65 1.67
N ILE A 105 -13.20 -14.52 0.98
CA ILE A 105 -13.15 -13.20 1.62
C ILE A 105 -14.52 -12.87 2.24
N SER A 106 -15.49 -12.52 1.40
CA SER A 106 -16.87 -12.22 1.80
C SER A 106 -17.76 -12.13 0.56
N THR A 107 -18.93 -11.53 0.69
CA THR A 107 -19.90 -11.36 -0.41
C THR A 107 -19.48 -10.27 -1.41
N GLY A 108 -20.21 -10.18 -2.52
CA GLY A 108 -20.08 -9.11 -3.51
C GLY A 108 -18.69 -8.97 -4.10
N GLY A 109 -18.17 -7.74 -4.11
CA GLY A 109 -16.87 -7.40 -4.69
C GLY A 109 -15.69 -7.45 -3.72
N SER A 110 -15.85 -8.01 -2.51
CA SER A 110 -14.85 -7.95 -1.43
C SER A 110 -13.49 -8.53 -1.81
N GLY A 111 -13.44 -9.60 -2.61
CA GLY A 111 -12.17 -10.18 -3.09
C GLY A 111 -11.38 -9.24 -3.99
N HIS A 112 -12.06 -8.57 -4.92
CA HIS A 112 -11.44 -7.52 -5.74
C HIS A 112 -11.06 -6.28 -4.92
N TYR A 113 -11.83 -5.94 -3.89
CA TYR A 113 -11.48 -4.86 -2.96
C TYR A 113 -10.20 -5.17 -2.18
N VAL A 114 -10.10 -6.35 -1.58
CA VAL A 114 -8.89 -6.80 -0.89
C VAL A 114 -7.68 -6.80 -1.84
N LYS A 115 -7.87 -7.25 -3.09
CA LYS A 115 -6.80 -7.19 -4.11
C LYS A 115 -6.44 -5.75 -4.48
N MET A 116 -7.38 -4.84 -4.56
CA MET A 116 -7.14 -3.42 -4.81
C MET A 116 -6.29 -2.80 -3.69
N VAL A 117 -6.64 -3.05 -2.42
CA VAL A 117 -5.88 -2.57 -1.26
C VAL A 117 -4.49 -3.21 -1.20
N HIS A 118 -4.38 -4.52 -1.47
CA HIS A 118 -3.09 -5.19 -1.66
C HIS A 118 -2.19 -4.42 -2.63
N ASN A 119 -2.72 -4.02 -3.79
CA ASN A 119 -1.95 -3.25 -4.76
C ASN A 119 -1.60 -1.83 -4.27
N GLY A 120 -2.43 -1.22 -3.44
CA GLY A 120 -2.10 0.04 -2.76
C GLY A 120 -0.88 -0.12 -1.86
N ILE A 121 -0.86 -1.14 -1.00
CA ILE A 121 0.28 -1.49 -0.15
C ILE A 121 1.53 -1.75 -1.00
N GLU A 122 1.40 -2.49 -2.11
CA GLU A 122 2.48 -2.76 -3.06
C GLU A 122 3.12 -1.47 -3.57
N TYR A 123 2.32 -0.46 -3.90
CA TYR A 123 2.83 0.86 -4.33
C TYR A 123 3.63 1.53 -3.21
N GLY A 124 3.12 1.50 -1.98
CA GLY A 124 3.82 2.01 -0.80
C GLY A 124 5.19 1.33 -0.62
N ASP A 125 5.20 0.00 -0.61
CA ASP A 125 6.42 -0.78 -0.44
C ASP A 125 7.46 -0.50 -1.53
N MET A 126 7.06 -0.46 -2.80
CA MET A 126 7.96 -0.17 -3.91
C MET A 126 8.56 1.22 -3.82
N GLN A 127 7.78 2.23 -3.43
CA GLN A 127 8.26 3.60 -3.25
C GLN A 127 9.24 3.70 -2.08
N LEU A 128 8.92 3.08 -0.93
CA LEU A 128 9.80 3.03 0.24
C LEU A 128 11.15 2.38 -0.07
N ILE A 129 11.15 1.27 -0.83
CA ILE A 129 12.38 0.61 -1.30
C ILE A 129 13.16 1.51 -2.26
N SER A 130 12.49 2.21 -3.17
CA SER A 130 13.13 3.18 -4.08
C SER A 130 13.77 4.33 -3.30
N GLU A 131 13.14 4.84 -2.25
CA GLU A 131 13.68 5.88 -1.38
C GLU A 131 14.90 5.37 -0.59
N ALA A 132 14.85 4.14 -0.07
CA ALA A 132 16.00 3.50 0.57
C ALA A 132 17.19 3.36 -0.40
N TYR A 133 16.94 2.92 -1.65
CA TYR A 133 17.94 2.85 -2.69
C TYR A 133 18.60 4.22 -2.96
N MET A 134 17.79 5.28 -3.12
CA MET A 134 18.31 6.64 -3.34
C MET A 134 19.16 7.14 -2.18
N LEU A 135 18.73 6.89 -0.94
CA LEU A 135 19.48 7.31 0.26
C LEU A 135 20.85 6.61 0.35
N LEU A 136 20.90 5.30 0.11
CA LEU A 136 22.17 4.53 0.10
C LEU A 136 23.09 4.99 -1.03
N ARG A 137 22.54 5.23 -2.23
CA ARG A 137 23.32 5.69 -3.38
C ARG A 137 23.80 7.13 -3.22
N ASP A 138 22.89 8.06 -2.95
CA ASP A 138 23.16 9.50 -3.07
C ASP A 138 23.76 10.11 -1.79
N ILE A 139 23.35 9.65 -0.62
CA ILE A 139 23.94 10.07 0.67
C ILE A 139 25.09 9.15 1.06
N GLY A 140 24.90 7.82 0.96
CA GLY A 140 25.92 6.83 1.31
C GLY A 140 27.06 6.74 0.31
N GLY A 141 26.87 7.25 -0.92
CA GLY A 141 27.86 7.13 -2.00
C GLY A 141 28.17 5.67 -2.34
N MET A 142 27.19 4.78 -2.19
CA MET A 142 27.32 3.36 -2.47
C MET A 142 27.05 3.08 -3.95
N ASP A 143 27.80 2.18 -4.53
CA ASP A 143 27.53 1.64 -5.87
C ASP A 143 26.48 0.52 -5.83
N ASN A 144 26.00 0.10 -7.02
CA ASN A 144 24.95 -0.92 -7.12
C ASN A 144 25.37 -2.29 -6.55
N SER A 145 26.68 -2.63 -6.56
CA SER A 145 27.18 -3.87 -5.93
C SER A 145 27.02 -3.82 -4.42
N GLN A 146 27.44 -2.72 -3.81
CA GLN A 146 27.34 -2.50 -2.38
C GLN A 146 25.87 -2.46 -1.92
N ILE A 147 25.01 -1.78 -2.67
CA ILE A 147 23.58 -1.71 -2.35
C ILE A 147 22.93 -3.10 -2.51
N GLN A 148 23.33 -3.88 -3.53
CA GLN A 148 22.88 -5.25 -3.71
C GLN A 148 23.20 -6.12 -2.49
N GLU A 149 24.42 -6.06 -1.97
CA GLU A 149 24.83 -6.79 -0.77
C GLU A 149 23.99 -6.39 0.47
N VAL A 150 23.70 -5.11 0.60
CA VAL A 150 22.82 -4.59 1.65
C VAL A 150 21.42 -5.19 1.57
N PHE A 151 20.76 -5.14 0.40
CA PHE A 151 19.43 -5.71 0.23
C PHE A 151 19.40 -7.23 0.41
N GLU A 152 20.44 -7.94 -0.04
CA GLU A 152 20.59 -9.38 0.19
C GLU A 152 20.74 -9.72 1.68
N ALA A 153 21.48 -8.91 2.43
CA ALA A 153 21.60 -9.04 3.88
C ALA A 153 20.28 -8.74 4.59
N TRP A 154 19.58 -7.68 4.18
CA TRP A 154 18.29 -7.31 4.75
C TRP A 154 17.20 -8.37 4.51
N ASN A 155 17.25 -9.08 3.38
CA ASN A 155 16.31 -10.17 3.10
C ASN A 155 16.47 -11.40 4.01
N LYS A 156 17.47 -11.40 4.89
CA LYS A 156 17.69 -12.44 5.92
C LYS A 156 17.23 -11.98 7.32
N THR A 157 16.57 -10.83 7.41
CA THR A 157 16.18 -10.18 8.66
C THR A 157 14.65 -9.97 8.72
N GLU A 158 14.20 -9.04 9.56
CA GLU A 158 12.79 -8.61 9.64
C GLU A 158 12.26 -8.01 8.34
N LEU A 159 13.13 -7.52 7.45
CA LEU A 159 12.77 -7.00 6.13
C LEU A 159 12.57 -8.09 5.07
N GLU A 160 12.71 -9.38 5.41
CA GLU A 160 12.48 -10.50 4.48
C GLU A 160 11.13 -10.32 3.77
N SER A 161 11.20 -10.12 2.43
CA SER A 161 10.02 -9.94 1.59
C SER A 161 10.37 -10.15 0.11
N TYR A 162 9.34 -10.44 -0.70
CA TYR A 162 9.50 -10.60 -2.14
C TYR A 162 10.13 -9.37 -2.81
N LEU A 163 9.66 -8.17 -2.47
CA LEU A 163 10.19 -6.94 -3.07
C LEU A 163 11.66 -6.65 -2.66
N ILE A 164 12.08 -6.96 -1.45
CA ILE A 164 13.49 -6.87 -1.03
C ILE A 164 14.34 -7.90 -1.79
N GLU A 165 13.85 -9.13 -1.91
CA GLU A 165 14.51 -10.20 -2.67
C GLU A 165 14.76 -9.82 -4.13
N ILE A 166 13.68 -9.39 -4.83
CA ILE A 166 13.82 -9.02 -6.25
C ILE A 166 14.64 -7.75 -6.44
N THR A 167 14.65 -6.81 -5.49
CA THR A 167 15.53 -5.64 -5.55
C THR A 167 17.00 -6.05 -5.53
N ALA A 168 17.39 -6.96 -4.63
CA ALA A 168 18.74 -7.52 -4.64
C ALA A 168 19.07 -8.23 -5.98
N ASN A 169 18.12 -8.97 -6.53
CA ASN A 169 18.30 -9.67 -7.81
C ASN A 169 18.41 -8.71 -9.00
N ILE A 170 17.61 -7.63 -9.04
CA ILE A 170 17.67 -6.59 -10.07
C ILE A 170 19.05 -5.94 -10.08
N LEU A 171 19.60 -5.62 -8.92
CA LEU A 171 20.89 -4.95 -8.78
C LEU A 171 22.10 -5.84 -9.16
N LYS A 172 21.92 -7.16 -9.36
CA LYS A 172 22.95 -8.09 -9.87
C LYS A 172 23.08 -8.05 -11.39
N VAL A 173 22.05 -7.58 -12.11
CA VAL A 173 21.98 -7.71 -13.56
C VAL A 173 22.89 -6.70 -14.24
N LYS A 174 23.80 -7.21 -15.06
CA LYS A 174 24.73 -6.42 -15.88
C LYS A 174 24.50 -6.65 -17.36
N GLU A 175 24.73 -5.62 -18.14
CA GLU A 175 24.79 -5.67 -19.59
C GLU A 175 26.12 -6.24 -20.08
N ALA A 176 26.20 -6.51 -21.37
CA ALA A 176 27.42 -7.05 -22.00
C ALA A 176 28.67 -6.14 -21.86
N ASP A 177 28.45 -4.82 -21.69
CA ASP A 177 29.52 -3.83 -21.46
C ASP A 177 29.94 -3.72 -19.98
N GLY A 178 29.36 -4.54 -19.10
CA GLY A 178 29.64 -4.57 -17.66
C GLY A 178 28.90 -3.52 -16.84
N SER A 179 28.15 -2.62 -17.47
CA SER A 179 27.28 -1.65 -16.77
C SER A 179 26.06 -2.34 -16.14
N TYR A 180 25.50 -1.78 -15.08
CA TYR A 180 24.29 -2.31 -14.47
C TYR A 180 23.06 -1.94 -15.30
N LEU A 181 22.18 -2.93 -15.56
CA LEU A 181 20.95 -2.70 -16.31
C LEU A 181 20.07 -1.64 -15.65
N VAL A 182 19.97 -1.61 -14.32
CA VAL A 182 19.16 -0.65 -13.57
C VAL A 182 19.52 0.80 -13.89
N ASP A 183 20.79 1.10 -14.17
CA ASP A 183 21.26 2.45 -14.51
C ASP A 183 20.83 2.88 -15.92
N LYS A 184 20.46 1.93 -16.78
CA LYS A 184 19.95 2.19 -18.14
C LYS A 184 18.42 2.26 -18.20
N ILE A 185 17.71 1.89 -17.14
CA ILE A 185 16.26 1.96 -17.10
C ILE A 185 15.83 3.41 -16.90
N LEU A 186 14.94 3.88 -17.79
CA LEU A 186 14.36 5.22 -17.66
C LEU A 186 13.58 5.33 -16.35
N ASP A 187 13.87 6.38 -15.58
CA ASP A 187 13.25 6.70 -14.28
C ASP A 187 11.80 7.21 -14.42
N LYS A 188 10.97 6.39 -15.08
CA LYS A 188 9.57 6.62 -15.37
C LYS A 188 8.76 5.38 -15.03
N SER A 189 7.88 5.46 -14.05
CA SER A 189 7.08 4.33 -13.58
C SER A 189 5.62 4.47 -14.01
N ALA A 190 5.09 3.45 -14.71
CA ALA A 190 3.69 3.38 -15.09
C ALA A 190 2.81 2.81 -13.98
N GLN A 191 1.47 2.95 -14.12
CA GLN A 191 0.48 2.35 -13.23
C GLN A 191 -0.73 1.83 -14.03
N LYS A 192 -1.45 0.82 -13.52
CA LYS A 192 -2.59 0.18 -14.19
C LYS A 192 -3.96 0.54 -13.58
N GLY A 193 -4.03 1.52 -12.67
CA GLY A 193 -5.28 2.04 -12.09
C GLY A 193 -5.61 1.56 -10.67
N THR A 194 -5.12 0.43 -10.22
CA THR A 194 -5.46 -0.14 -8.89
C THR A 194 -5.01 0.74 -7.72
N GLY A 195 -3.81 1.32 -7.79
CA GLY A 195 -3.34 2.28 -6.77
C GLY A 195 -4.19 3.55 -6.74
N LYS A 196 -4.69 4.02 -7.90
CA LYS A 196 -5.64 5.13 -7.97
C LYS A 196 -6.96 4.77 -7.28
N TRP A 197 -7.50 3.58 -7.52
CA TRP A 197 -8.76 3.16 -6.90
C TRP A 197 -8.64 3.04 -5.39
N THR A 198 -7.52 2.54 -4.85
CA THR A 198 -7.26 2.50 -3.40
C THR A 198 -7.32 3.91 -2.80
N ASN A 199 -6.71 4.90 -3.46
CA ASN A 199 -6.73 6.29 -3.01
C ASN A 199 -8.13 6.91 -3.08
N LEU A 200 -8.89 6.64 -4.14
CA LEU A 200 -10.26 7.14 -4.27
C LEU A 200 -11.16 6.58 -3.16
N GLU A 201 -11.08 5.29 -2.89
CA GLU A 201 -11.83 4.67 -1.79
C GLU A 201 -11.42 5.21 -0.42
N ALA A 202 -10.12 5.43 -0.21
CA ALA A 202 -9.64 6.03 1.04
C ALA A 202 -10.18 7.45 1.25
N ILE A 203 -10.27 8.25 0.19
CA ILE A 203 -10.87 9.60 0.24
C ILE A 203 -12.38 9.51 0.51
N ASP A 204 -13.10 8.63 -0.21
CA ASP A 204 -14.54 8.45 -0.07
C ASP A 204 -14.89 7.98 1.35
N LEU A 205 -14.06 7.14 1.97
CA LEU A 205 -14.26 6.57 3.30
C LEU A 205 -13.62 7.38 4.44
N GLY A 206 -12.92 8.48 4.14
CA GLY A 206 -12.25 9.30 5.15
C GLY A 206 -11.10 8.60 5.87
N VAL A 207 -10.36 7.73 5.18
CA VAL A 207 -9.23 6.97 5.73
C VAL A 207 -7.91 7.54 5.24
N ASP A 208 -6.98 7.82 6.16
CA ASP A 208 -5.63 8.24 5.81
C ASP A 208 -4.82 7.04 5.26
N VAL A 209 -4.39 7.16 4.01
CA VAL A 209 -3.46 6.24 3.33
C VAL A 209 -2.28 7.02 2.75
N SER A 210 -1.75 7.96 3.50
CA SER A 210 -0.77 8.95 3.05
C SER A 210 0.50 8.35 2.45
N VAL A 211 0.98 7.20 2.94
CA VAL A 211 2.12 6.47 2.34
C VAL A 211 1.77 5.97 0.94
N ILE A 212 0.60 5.36 0.78
CA ILE A 212 0.10 4.85 -0.51
C ILE A 212 -0.16 6.02 -1.47
N THR A 213 -0.70 7.13 -0.95
CA THR A 213 -0.93 8.37 -1.72
C THR A 213 0.39 8.97 -2.20
N ALA A 214 1.39 9.06 -1.32
CA ALA A 214 2.72 9.56 -1.68
C ALA A 214 3.37 8.70 -2.78
N ALA A 215 3.23 7.38 -2.69
CA ALA A 215 3.74 6.45 -3.70
C ALA A 215 3.04 6.63 -5.06
N LEU A 216 1.72 6.82 -5.08
CA LEU A 216 0.97 7.11 -6.31
C LEU A 216 1.41 8.44 -6.93
N ASN A 217 1.54 9.49 -6.13
CA ASN A 217 1.98 10.81 -6.57
C ASN A 217 3.42 10.77 -7.10
N ALA A 218 4.33 10.03 -6.45
CA ALA A 218 5.69 9.82 -6.94
C ALA A 218 5.70 9.18 -8.34
N ARG A 219 4.82 8.21 -8.62
CA ARG A 219 4.66 7.64 -9.97
C ARG A 219 4.17 8.67 -10.98
N TYR A 220 3.19 9.51 -10.63
CA TYR A 220 2.73 10.59 -11.50
C TYR A 220 3.87 11.57 -11.80
N MET A 221 4.61 12.00 -10.78
CA MET A 221 5.77 12.89 -10.95
C MET A 221 6.88 12.24 -11.79
N SER A 222 7.12 10.92 -11.62
CA SER A 222 8.09 10.20 -12.46
C SER A 222 7.72 10.25 -13.95
N GLY A 223 6.43 10.22 -14.26
CA GLY A 223 5.91 10.32 -15.63
C GLY A 223 6.20 11.64 -16.32
N LEU A 224 6.41 12.73 -15.58
CA LEU A 224 6.69 14.09 -16.06
C LEU A 224 8.19 14.29 -16.37
N LYS A 225 8.83 13.32 -17.03
CA LYS A 225 10.30 13.30 -17.20
C LYS A 225 10.86 14.57 -17.83
N ASP A 226 10.26 15.05 -18.93
CA ASP A 226 10.75 16.22 -19.65
C ASP A 226 10.59 17.52 -18.82
N GLU A 227 9.50 17.63 -18.07
CA GLU A 227 9.27 18.75 -17.15
C GLU A 227 10.28 18.72 -16.01
N ARG A 228 10.55 17.54 -15.41
CA ARG A 228 11.55 17.39 -14.34
C ARG A 228 12.94 17.78 -14.82
N VAL A 229 13.35 17.31 -16.00
CA VAL A 229 14.65 17.70 -16.60
C VAL A 229 14.73 19.19 -16.83
N LYS A 230 13.67 19.81 -17.38
CA LYS A 230 13.63 21.26 -17.56
C LYS A 230 13.70 21.99 -16.22
N LEU A 231 12.94 21.56 -15.22
CA LEU A 231 12.92 22.20 -13.91
C LEU A 231 14.26 22.07 -13.18
N SER A 232 14.96 20.93 -13.33
CA SER A 232 16.28 20.73 -12.72
C SER A 232 17.34 21.72 -13.22
N THR A 233 17.21 22.23 -14.44
CA THR A 233 18.08 23.29 -14.96
C THR A 233 17.71 24.67 -14.43
N ILE A 234 16.45 24.91 -14.10
CA ILE A 234 15.94 26.22 -13.63
C ILE A 234 16.22 26.41 -12.15
N ILE A 235 15.81 25.44 -11.31
CA ILE A 235 15.98 25.52 -9.84
C ILE A 235 17.38 25.04 -9.44
N GLY A 236 18.01 24.20 -10.24
CA GLY A 236 19.27 23.52 -9.98
C GLY A 236 19.04 22.16 -9.31
N GLU A 237 19.63 21.14 -9.94
CA GLU A 237 19.61 19.80 -9.39
C GLU A 237 20.60 19.69 -8.23
N ASN A 238 20.15 19.13 -7.12
CA ASN A 238 21.03 18.77 -6.00
C ASN A 238 21.86 19.93 -5.40
N LYS A 239 21.42 21.15 -5.47
CA LYS A 239 21.97 22.23 -4.62
C LYS A 239 21.49 21.97 -3.19
N ALA A 240 22.16 21.05 -2.49
CA ALA A 240 22.04 20.95 -1.05
C ALA A 240 22.60 22.26 -0.48
N GLU A 241 21.74 23.15 0.00
CA GLU A 241 22.14 24.44 0.55
C GLU A 241 22.92 24.28 1.88
N PHE A 242 22.90 23.10 2.51
CA PHE A 242 23.48 22.87 3.82
C PHE A 242 24.87 22.24 3.83
N ALA A 243 25.15 21.29 2.92
CA ALA A 243 26.45 20.61 2.78
C ALA A 243 26.42 19.74 1.54
N GLY A 244 27.57 19.36 0.98
CA GLY A 244 27.63 18.30 -0.01
C GLY A 244 27.00 17.01 0.54
N LYS A 245 26.37 16.18 -0.30
CA LYS A 245 25.67 14.95 0.16
C LYS A 245 26.58 14.05 1.01
N LYS A 246 27.89 14.00 0.70
CA LYS A 246 28.88 13.26 1.49
C LYS A 246 29.19 13.90 2.84
N ASP A 247 29.11 15.22 2.95
CA ASP A 247 29.42 15.95 4.18
C ASP A 247 28.26 15.85 5.20
N LEU A 248 27.04 15.44 4.76
CA LEU A 248 25.90 15.26 5.64
C LEU A 248 26.10 14.14 6.66
N LEU A 249 26.77 13.05 6.29
CA LEU A 249 27.06 11.96 7.22
C LEU A 249 28.02 12.46 8.32
N ASP A 250 29.08 13.15 7.95
CA ASP A 250 30.05 13.72 8.90
C ASP A 250 29.37 14.75 9.82
N LEU A 251 28.52 15.63 9.27
CA LEU A 251 27.74 16.60 10.03
C LEU A 251 26.81 15.95 11.06
N MET A 252 26.25 14.78 10.71
CA MET A 252 25.35 14.03 11.58
C MET A 252 26.07 13.02 12.48
N GLY A 253 27.41 12.97 12.41
CA GLY A 253 28.25 12.02 13.17
C GLY A 253 27.98 10.56 12.82
N LEU A 254 27.72 10.29 11.54
CA LEU A 254 27.41 8.94 11.02
C LEU A 254 28.49 8.49 10.05
N ASN A 255 28.76 7.20 10.05
CA ASN A 255 29.49 6.53 8.98
C ASN A 255 28.52 5.82 8.02
N LYS A 256 29.04 5.09 7.02
CA LYS A 256 28.20 4.38 6.04
C LYS A 256 27.41 3.24 6.67
N GLU A 257 28.01 2.51 7.58
CA GLU A 257 27.40 1.39 8.29
C GLU A 257 26.23 1.90 9.16
N ASP A 258 26.41 3.03 9.84
CA ASP A 258 25.35 3.70 10.60
C ASP A 258 24.18 4.12 9.67
N LEU A 259 24.49 4.64 8.47
CA LEU A 259 23.45 4.97 7.49
C LEU A 259 22.68 3.72 7.03
N VAL A 260 23.36 2.62 6.75
CA VAL A 260 22.73 1.35 6.35
C VAL A 260 21.77 0.85 7.41
N ASP A 261 22.16 0.90 8.68
CA ASP A 261 21.29 0.51 9.81
C ASP A 261 20.11 1.47 9.98
N LEU A 262 20.38 2.77 9.86
CA LEU A 262 19.35 3.81 9.94
C LEU A 262 18.30 3.66 8.83
N VAL A 263 18.72 3.42 7.58
CA VAL A 263 17.82 3.18 6.44
C VAL A 263 17.01 1.90 6.65
N LYS A 264 17.67 0.81 7.11
CA LYS A 264 17.01 -0.47 7.43
C LYS A 264 15.86 -0.29 8.41
N LYS A 265 16.13 0.32 9.56
CA LYS A 265 15.15 0.56 10.63
C LYS A 265 14.00 1.44 10.16
N SER A 266 14.32 2.50 9.43
CA SER A 266 13.34 3.44 8.89
C SER A 266 12.47 2.81 7.82
N LEU A 267 13.05 2.01 6.92
CA LEU A 267 12.32 1.26 5.90
C LEU A 267 11.32 0.30 6.55
N TYR A 268 11.76 -0.46 7.55
CA TYR A 268 10.89 -1.41 8.26
C TYR A 268 9.72 -0.72 8.96
N ALA A 269 9.99 0.36 9.71
CA ALA A 269 8.94 1.16 10.34
C ALA A 269 7.94 1.73 9.31
N SER A 270 8.43 2.26 8.20
CA SER A 270 7.58 2.83 7.14
C SER A 270 6.75 1.75 6.43
N LYS A 271 7.29 0.54 6.24
CA LYS A 271 6.54 -0.61 5.70
C LYS A 271 5.39 -0.99 6.64
N ILE A 272 5.64 -1.08 7.94
CA ILE A 272 4.58 -1.33 8.94
C ILE A 272 3.45 -0.31 8.80
N VAL A 273 3.78 0.98 8.67
CA VAL A 273 2.77 2.04 8.48
C VAL A 273 1.95 1.83 7.19
N SER A 274 2.61 1.49 6.08
CA SER A 274 1.92 1.23 4.81
C SER A 274 0.89 0.09 4.92
N TYR A 275 1.25 -1.00 5.60
CA TYR A 275 0.32 -2.12 5.85
C TYR A 275 -0.78 -1.73 6.84
N ALA A 276 -0.44 -1.00 7.90
CA ALA A 276 -1.43 -0.52 8.87
C ALA A 276 -2.51 0.36 8.19
N GLN A 277 -2.11 1.24 7.28
CA GLN A 277 -3.03 2.04 6.47
C GLN A 277 -3.93 1.17 5.58
N GLY A 278 -3.36 0.16 4.92
CA GLY A 278 -4.14 -0.77 4.10
C GLY A 278 -5.16 -1.58 4.90
N PHE A 279 -4.76 -2.14 6.04
CA PHE A 279 -5.67 -2.89 6.91
C PHE A 279 -6.73 -1.98 7.55
N LYS A 280 -6.38 -0.72 7.89
CA LYS A 280 -7.37 0.27 8.34
C LYS A 280 -8.42 0.55 7.26
N LEU A 281 -8.01 0.70 6.01
CA LEU A 281 -8.93 0.88 4.90
C LEU A 281 -9.87 -0.33 4.73
N LEU A 282 -9.36 -1.55 4.87
CA LEU A 282 -10.19 -2.77 4.84
C LEU A 282 -11.22 -2.77 5.98
N SER A 283 -10.82 -2.39 7.20
CA SER A 283 -11.70 -2.36 8.36
C SER A 283 -12.84 -1.33 8.24
N VAL A 284 -12.58 -0.17 7.62
CA VAL A 284 -13.63 0.82 7.37
C VAL A 284 -14.55 0.37 6.24
N ALA A 285 -13.99 -0.20 5.17
CA ALA A 285 -14.75 -0.72 4.04
C ALA A 285 -15.65 -1.91 4.44
N GLU A 286 -15.22 -2.76 5.37
CA GLU A 286 -16.04 -3.85 5.94
C GLU A 286 -17.38 -3.30 6.46
N LYS A 287 -17.31 -2.23 7.25
CA LYS A 287 -18.50 -1.60 7.83
C LYS A 287 -19.36 -0.91 6.77
N GLU A 288 -18.73 -0.18 5.84
CA GLU A 288 -19.44 0.56 4.78
C GLU A 288 -20.20 -0.37 3.84
N TYR A 289 -19.57 -1.48 3.42
CA TYR A 289 -20.16 -2.40 2.45
C TYR A 289 -20.87 -3.60 3.08
N GLY A 290 -20.91 -3.70 4.42
CA GLY A 290 -21.58 -4.78 5.15
C GLY A 290 -20.90 -6.14 4.91
N TRP A 291 -19.59 -6.16 4.78
CA TRP A 291 -18.81 -7.40 4.64
C TRP A 291 -18.48 -7.99 6.01
N ASP A 292 -18.13 -9.28 6.01
CA ASP A 292 -17.59 -10.01 7.17
C ASP A 292 -16.17 -10.44 6.77
N LEU A 293 -15.18 -9.60 7.11
CA LEU A 293 -13.79 -9.80 6.73
C LEU A 293 -13.00 -10.45 7.88
N ASN A 294 -12.29 -11.53 7.58
CA ASN A 294 -11.31 -12.09 8.49
C ASN A 294 -9.91 -11.52 8.15
N PHE A 295 -9.47 -10.49 8.88
CA PHE A 295 -8.19 -9.82 8.62
C PHE A 295 -6.98 -10.73 8.85
N ALA A 296 -7.07 -11.68 9.81
CA ALA A 296 -6.03 -12.68 10.03
C ALA A 296 -5.89 -13.59 8.79
N ASP A 297 -7.00 -14.06 8.23
CA ASP A 297 -6.99 -14.87 7.00
C ASP A 297 -6.52 -14.07 5.78
N ILE A 298 -6.87 -12.78 5.68
CA ILE A 298 -6.36 -11.89 4.62
C ILE A 298 -4.83 -11.78 4.72
N ALA A 299 -4.27 -11.58 5.91
CA ALA A 299 -2.83 -11.58 6.12
C ALA A 299 -2.19 -12.93 5.73
N LYS A 300 -2.85 -14.06 6.04
CA LYS A 300 -2.39 -15.41 5.66
C LYS A 300 -2.36 -15.61 4.13
N ILE A 301 -3.32 -15.08 3.39
CA ILE A 301 -3.33 -15.11 1.92
C ILE A 301 -2.09 -14.40 1.34
N PHE A 302 -1.66 -13.30 1.94
CA PHE A 302 -0.54 -12.50 1.43
C PHE A 302 0.84 -13.12 1.71
N ARG A 303 0.94 -14.20 2.49
CA ARG A 303 2.21 -14.86 2.84
C ARG A 303 2.92 -15.60 1.70
N GLY A 304 2.23 -15.86 0.59
CA GLY A 304 2.81 -16.55 -0.58
C GLY A 304 2.08 -16.20 -1.87
N GLY A 305 2.75 -16.35 -3.00
CA GLY A 305 2.15 -16.14 -4.32
C GLY A 305 1.67 -14.70 -4.57
N CYS A 306 2.21 -13.71 -3.89
CA CYS A 306 1.85 -12.30 -4.11
C CYS A 306 3.06 -11.37 -3.97
N ILE A 307 2.91 -10.15 -4.50
CA ILE A 307 3.99 -9.15 -4.57
C ILE A 307 4.34 -8.58 -3.19
N ILE A 308 3.39 -8.52 -2.27
CA ILE A 308 3.60 -7.97 -0.92
C ILE A 308 3.96 -9.03 0.14
N ARG A 309 4.33 -10.24 -0.28
CA ARG A 309 4.83 -11.27 0.64
C ARG A 309 5.94 -10.70 1.52
N ALA A 310 5.73 -10.76 2.84
CA ALA A 310 6.66 -10.25 3.85
C ALA A 310 6.58 -11.10 5.12
N ARG A 311 7.68 -11.18 5.86
CA ARG A 311 7.78 -11.97 7.09
C ARG A 311 6.78 -11.55 8.14
N PHE A 312 6.62 -10.25 8.37
CA PHE A 312 5.72 -9.71 9.41
C PHE A 312 4.21 -9.87 9.12
N LEU A 313 3.82 -10.47 7.97
CA LEU A 313 2.43 -10.88 7.74
C LEU A 313 1.96 -11.94 8.74
N ASN A 314 2.89 -12.74 9.30
CA ASN A 314 2.58 -13.65 10.40
C ASN A 314 2.21 -12.87 11.68
N ASP A 315 2.92 -11.77 11.95
CA ASP A 315 2.66 -10.92 13.11
C ASP A 315 1.33 -10.15 12.95
N ILE A 316 1.00 -9.71 11.72
CA ILE A 316 -0.32 -9.14 11.40
C ILE A 316 -1.43 -10.18 11.64
N SER A 317 -1.26 -11.40 11.14
CA SER A 317 -2.24 -12.46 11.35
C SER A 317 -2.41 -12.77 12.84
N ALA A 318 -1.31 -12.88 13.59
CA ALA A 318 -1.35 -13.13 15.02
C ALA A 318 -2.05 -12.01 15.81
N ALA A 319 -1.84 -10.74 15.42
CA ALA A 319 -2.50 -9.60 16.04
C ALA A 319 -4.02 -9.68 15.89
N PHE A 320 -4.52 -9.98 14.68
CA PHE A 320 -5.97 -10.10 14.43
C PHE A 320 -6.56 -11.43 14.95
N ASP A 321 -5.77 -12.49 15.11
CA ASP A 321 -6.21 -13.72 15.79
C ASP A 321 -6.38 -13.49 17.32
N GLN A 322 -5.60 -12.56 17.91
CA GLN A 322 -5.71 -12.18 19.33
C GLN A 322 -6.87 -11.22 19.60
N ASP A 323 -7.04 -10.22 18.74
CA ASP A 323 -8.11 -9.21 18.86
C ASP A 323 -8.63 -8.86 17.47
N LYS A 324 -9.87 -9.23 17.20
CA LYS A 324 -10.54 -8.96 15.92
C LYS A 324 -10.94 -7.50 15.74
N ASP A 325 -11.09 -6.78 16.85
CA ASP A 325 -11.59 -5.41 16.88
C ASP A 325 -10.46 -4.38 16.90
N VAL A 326 -9.23 -4.78 16.58
CA VAL A 326 -8.07 -3.88 16.48
C VAL A 326 -8.39 -2.70 15.56
N GLU A 327 -8.45 -1.51 16.13
CA GLU A 327 -8.75 -0.29 15.38
C GLU A 327 -7.62 0.09 14.39
N ASN A 328 -6.37 -0.16 14.77
CA ASN A 328 -5.18 0.06 13.96
C ASN A 328 -4.05 -0.88 14.40
N LEU A 329 -3.35 -1.50 13.47
CA LEU A 329 -2.22 -2.38 13.78
C LEU A 329 -1.16 -1.74 14.70
N LEU A 330 -0.96 -0.43 14.61
CA LEU A 330 -0.02 0.30 15.46
C LEU A 330 -0.40 0.32 16.94
N MET A 331 -1.63 -0.10 17.30
CA MET A 331 -2.10 -0.21 18.69
C MET A 331 -1.82 -1.58 19.32
N THR A 332 -1.37 -2.55 18.53
CA THR A 332 -1.02 -3.88 19.05
C THR A 332 0.37 -3.87 19.68
N ASP A 333 0.60 -4.71 20.67
CA ASP A 333 1.85 -4.73 21.45
C ASP A 333 3.09 -4.89 20.54
N PHE A 334 3.02 -5.82 19.58
CA PHE A 334 4.13 -6.07 18.67
C PHE A 334 4.44 -4.84 17.82
N PHE A 335 3.45 -4.31 17.08
CA PHE A 335 3.70 -3.20 16.16
C PHE A 335 3.95 -1.87 16.88
N ALA A 336 3.32 -1.63 18.02
CA ALA A 336 3.61 -0.47 18.86
C ALA A 336 5.08 -0.48 19.32
N LYS A 337 5.59 -1.64 19.73
CA LYS A 337 7.00 -1.80 20.11
C LYS A 337 7.91 -1.56 18.91
N GLU A 338 7.64 -2.22 17.77
CA GLU A 338 8.46 -2.10 16.57
C GLU A 338 8.57 -0.63 16.07
N ILE A 339 7.48 0.12 16.13
CA ILE A 339 7.47 1.55 15.79
C ILE A 339 8.22 2.36 16.83
N ASN A 340 7.96 2.17 18.13
CA ASN A 340 8.64 2.93 19.19
C ASN A 340 10.15 2.76 19.14
N ASP A 341 10.63 1.55 18.91
CA ASP A 341 12.05 1.24 18.82
C ASP A 341 12.76 1.91 17.62
N ARG A 342 12.00 2.30 16.58
CA ARG A 342 12.55 2.82 15.30
C ARG A 342 12.14 4.24 14.94
N LEU A 343 11.22 4.84 15.68
CA LEU A 343 10.66 6.15 15.33
C LEU A 343 11.69 7.27 15.36
N ALA A 344 12.65 7.21 16.28
CA ALA A 344 13.75 8.17 16.35
C ALA A 344 14.67 8.06 15.11
N ASP A 345 14.93 6.81 14.67
CA ASP A 345 15.73 6.54 13.47
C ASP A 345 15.00 7.05 12.21
N LEU A 346 13.71 6.76 12.05
CA LEU A 346 12.91 7.27 10.95
C LEU A 346 12.93 8.81 10.90
N ARG A 347 12.79 9.47 12.04
CA ARG A 347 12.84 10.93 12.12
C ARG A 347 14.21 11.49 11.71
N LYS A 348 15.29 10.85 12.17
CA LYS A 348 16.65 11.21 11.79
C LYS A 348 16.86 11.03 10.28
N LEU A 349 16.42 9.93 9.72
CA LEU A 349 16.54 9.64 8.29
C LEU A 349 15.75 10.64 7.43
N VAL A 350 14.53 10.98 7.83
CA VAL A 350 13.70 11.98 7.14
C VAL A 350 14.39 13.34 7.16
N ALA A 351 14.99 13.73 8.28
CA ALA A 351 15.76 14.98 8.36
C ALA A 351 16.97 14.95 7.42
N ILE A 352 17.74 13.86 7.38
CA ILE A 352 18.88 13.68 6.46
C ILE A 352 18.44 13.78 5.00
N GLY A 353 17.35 13.08 4.64
CA GLY A 353 16.81 13.12 3.28
C GLY A 353 16.38 14.54 2.86
N ALA A 354 15.70 15.26 3.75
CA ALA A 354 15.28 16.63 3.51
C ALA A 354 16.50 17.57 3.34
N MET A 355 17.50 17.48 4.22
CA MET A 355 18.74 18.26 4.15
C MET A 355 19.55 17.94 2.89
N GLY A 356 19.54 16.69 2.44
CA GLY A 356 20.26 16.23 1.25
C GLY A 356 19.49 16.43 -0.06
N GLY A 357 18.28 17.00 -0.02
CA GLY A 357 17.43 17.17 -1.20
C GLY A 357 17.00 15.84 -1.85
N ILE A 358 16.92 14.76 -1.08
CA ILE A 358 16.45 13.46 -1.57
C ILE A 358 14.92 13.41 -1.47
N PRO A 359 14.20 13.10 -2.55
CA PRO A 359 12.73 13.03 -2.54
C PRO A 359 12.22 11.75 -1.85
N ILE A 360 12.14 11.79 -0.51
CA ILE A 360 11.67 10.68 0.34
C ILE A 360 10.22 10.89 0.79
N THR A 361 9.32 10.96 -0.16
CA THR A 361 7.92 11.35 0.06
C THR A 361 7.15 10.33 0.90
N ALA A 362 7.37 9.02 0.67
CA ALA A 362 6.66 7.96 1.36
C ALA A 362 7.17 7.78 2.81
N MET A 363 8.48 7.84 3.05
CA MET A 363 9.04 7.80 4.42
C MET A 363 8.62 9.03 5.23
N SER A 364 8.57 10.22 4.60
CA SER A 364 8.06 11.44 5.22
C SER A 364 6.58 11.32 5.59
N ALA A 365 5.77 10.74 4.71
CA ALA A 365 4.36 10.49 4.98
C ALA A 365 4.18 9.46 6.12
N ALA A 366 4.99 8.41 6.18
CA ALA A 366 4.96 7.44 7.26
C ALA A 366 5.26 8.09 8.62
N LEU A 367 6.30 8.94 8.70
CA LEU A 367 6.62 9.68 9.91
C LEU A 367 5.47 10.61 10.33
N ALA A 368 4.94 11.39 9.38
CA ALA A 368 3.84 12.33 9.63
C ALA A 368 2.57 11.60 10.11
N TYR A 369 2.24 10.44 9.52
CA TYR A 369 1.12 9.60 9.94
C TYR A 369 1.27 9.18 11.40
N VAL A 370 2.43 8.61 11.80
CA VAL A 370 2.66 8.18 13.18
C VAL A 370 2.60 9.36 14.15
N ASP A 371 3.23 10.49 13.80
CA ASP A 371 3.22 11.67 14.67
C ASP A 371 1.82 12.25 14.84
N THR A 372 1.03 12.29 13.77
CA THR A 372 -0.36 12.76 13.83
C THR A 372 -1.21 11.80 14.67
N TYR A 373 -1.11 10.50 14.40
CA TYR A 373 -1.97 9.49 15.03
C TYR A 373 -1.72 9.31 16.53
N ARG A 374 -0.47 9.50 16.99
CA ARG A 374 -0.09 9.44 18.41
C ARG A 374 -0.27 10.75 19.17
N SER A 375 -0.63 11.84 18.50
CA SER A 375 -0.79 13.15 19.15
C SER A 375 -2.16 13.26 19.78
N SER A 376 -2.21 13.35 21.10
CA SER A 376 -3.46 13.54 21.86
C SER A 376 -4.12 14.89 21.58
N ARG A 377 -3.39 15.88 21.06
CA ARG A 377 -3.89 17.21 20.67
C ARG A 377 -3.19 17.67 19.40
N LEU A 378 -3.97 18.04 18.41
CA LEU A 378 -3.52 18.56 17.12
C LEU A 378 -3.86 20.05 16.97
N GLY A 379 -3.24 20.70 15.98
CA GLY A 379 -3.58 22.07 15.57
C GLY A 379 -4.93 22.23 14.86
N ALA A 380 -5.74 21.17 14.82
CA ALA A 380 -7.07 21.19 14.20
C ALA A 380 -8.05 22.15 14.87
N ASN A 381 -7.79 22.53 16.12
CA ASN A 381 -8.54 23.55 16.84
C ASN A 381 -8.50 24.91 16.12
N ILE A 382 -7.36 25.29 15.54
CA ILE A 382 -7.25 26.56 14.78
C ILE A 382 -8.05 26.48 13.46
N ILE A 383 -8.02 25.31 12.80
CA ILE A 383 -8.84 25.09 11.59
C ILE A 383 -10.33 25.23 11.91
N GLN A 384 -10.78 24.63 13.01
CA GLN A 384 -12.18 24.69 13.41
C GLN A 384 -12.58 26.11 13.85
N ALA A 385 -11.70 26.84 14.54
CA ALA A 385 -11.92 28.24 14.88
C ALA A 385 -12.02 29.13 13.61
N GLN A 386 -11.16 28.89 12.60
CA GLN A 386 -11.25 29.59 11.32
C GLN A 386 -12.59 29.32 10.61
N ARG A 387 -13.06 28.07 10.62
CA ARG A 387 -14.34 27.69 10.03
C ARG A 387 -15.51 28.37 10.75
N ASP A 388 -15.44 28.47 12.06
CA ASP A 388 -16.44 29.16 12.86
C ASP A 388 -16.41 30.67 12.59
N TYR A 389 -15.22 31.25 12.48
CA TYR A 389 -15.03 32.68 12.20
C TYR A 389 -15.66 33.12 10.87
N PHE A 390 -15.38 32.38 9.76
CA PHE A 390 -15.84 32.79 8.45
C PHE A 390 -17.23 32.25 8.07
N GLY A 391 -17.77 31.26 8.78
CA GLY A 391 -19.00 30.59 8.35
C GLY A 391 -19.89 30.07 9.46
N ALA A 392 -19.65 30.43 10.72
CA ALA A 392 -20.40 29.94 11.89
C ALA A 392 -20.54 28.39 11.90
N HIS A 393 -19.47 27.68 11.52
CA HIS A 393 -19.48 26.23 11.43
C HIS A 393 -19.42 25.54 12.79
N THR A 394 -19.46 26.30 13.87
CA THR A 394 -19.48 25.83 15.25
C THR A 394 -18.23 25.03 15.66
N PHE A 395 -18.08 24.78 16.94
CA PHE A 395 -17.00 23.96 17.51
C PHE A 395 -17.43 23.33 18.82
N GLU A 396 -16.81 22.19 19.15
CA GLU A 396 -16.89 21.58 20.47
C GLU A 396 -15.76 22.09 21.36
N ARG A 397 -15.96 22.12 22.67
CA ARG A 397 -14.98 22.56 23.66
C ARG A 397 -14.41 21.36 24.41
N VAL A 398 -13.18 21.53 24.94
CA VAL A 398 -12.52 20.49 25.77
C VAL A 398 -12.92 20.54 27.25
N ASP A 399 -13.59 21.60 27.69
CA ASP A 399 -13.89 21.91 29.09
C ASP A 399 -15.39 21.87 29.40
N VAL A 400 -16.24 21.82 28.37
CA VAL A 400 -17.69 21.73 28.53
C VAL A 400 -18.32 21.06 27.32
N ASP A 401 -19.26 20.15 27.55
CA ASP A 401 -19.98 19.46 26.49
C ASP A 401 -20.94 20.40 25.75
N GLY A 402 -21.09 20.17 24.44
CA GLY A 402 -21.99 20.91 23.57
C GLY A 402 -21.30 21.46 22.33
N VAL A 403 -22.10 22.12 21.50
CA VAL A 403 -21.66 22.75 20.25
C VAL A 403 -21.82 24.25 20.39
N PHE A 404 -20.78 25.00 20.07
CA PHE A 404 -20.67 26.43 20.35
C PHE A 404 -20.37 27.21 19.05
N HIS A 405 -20.78 28.47 19.05
CA HIS A 405 -20.36 29.48 18.11
C HIS A 405 -19.85 30.71 18.89
N HIS A 406 -18.89 31.43 18.35
CA HIS A 406 -18.39 32.66 18.94
C HIS A 406 -18.47 33.80 17.93
N ASP A 407 -19.00 34.95 18.39
CA ASP A 407 -18.96 36.21 17.62
C ASP A 407 -17.50 36.75 17.65
N TRP A 408 -16.75 36.42 16.61
CA TRP A 408 -15.28 36.73 16.52
C TRP A 408 -14.99 38.18 16.19
N ILE A 409 -15.97 38.94 15.69
CA ILE A 409 -15.86 40.31 15.26
C ILE A 409 -16.76 41.21 16.13
N ASP A 410 -16.17 42.12 16.88
CA ASP A 410 -16.93 43.10 17.64
C ASP A 410 -17.77 43.95 16.71
N GLU A 411 -19.04 44.24 17.10
CA GLU A 411 -19.95 45.04 16.30
C GLU A 411 -19.45 46.47 16.04
N ASP A 412 -18.53 46.96 16.87
CA ASP A 412 -17.87 48.27 16.73
C ASP A 412 -16.73 48.29 15.68
N GLU A 413 -16.32 47.13 15.12
CA GLU A 413 -15.32 47.02 14.05
C GLU A 413 -15.93 46.81 12.65
N LYS A 414 -17.26 46.73 12.55
CA LYS A 414 -18.01 46.67 11.29
C LYS A 414 -18.38 48.06 10.81
#